data_af869429e489ca856b1353deb28ed1e4
#
_entry.id   af869429e489ca856b1353deb28ed1e4
#
_cell.length_a   1.000
_cell.length_b   1.000
_cell.length_c   1.000
_cell.angle_alpha   90.00
_cell.angle_beta   90.00
_cell.angle_gamma   90.00
#
_symmetry.space_group_name_H-M   'P 1'
#
loop_
_entity.id
_entity.type
_entity.pdbx_description
1 polymer ?
#
loop_
_entity_poly.entity_id
_entity_poly.type
_entity_poly.pdbx_seq_one_letter_code
_entity_poly.pdbx_strand_id
1 'polypeptide(L)'
;MKKAGKSLNGEKRRAECQNQQGNLRRGVGVACFSYTSNTWPVGVEIAGARLLMNQDGTINVQSGATEIGQGADTVFTQMAAEVTGITEDKVNVLSTQDTDVSPFDTGAYASR
;
A
#
# COMPACT_ATOMS: atom_id res chain seq x y z
N MET A 1 -7.54 20.77 -6.20
CA MET A 1 -6.93 21.03 -7.52
C MET A 1 -6.03 22.25 -7.58
N LYS A 2 -6.42 23.46 -7.14
CA LYS A 2 -5.55 24.67 -7.20
C LYS A 2 -4.19 24.54 -6.47
N LYS A 3 -4.12 23.84 -5.33
CA LYS A 3 -2.85 23.64 -4.59
C LYS A 3 -1.88 22.70 -5.30
N ALA A 4 -2.34 21.60 -5.87
CA ALA A 4 -1.50 20.65 -6.61
C ALA A 4 -0.95 21.27 -7.90
N GLY A 5 -1.77 22.04 -8.61
CA GLY A 5 -1.33 22.76 -9.82
C GLY A 5 -0.23 23.79 -9.55
N LYS A 6 -0.28 24.48 -8.38
CA LYS A 6 0.77 25.43 -7.96
C LYS A 6 2.06 24.72 -7.55
N SER A 7 1.98 23.61 -6.80
CA SER A 7 3.14 22.85 -6.33
C SER A 7 3.97 22.27 -7.49
N LEU A 8 3.33 21.87 -8.59
CA LEU A 8 3.97 21.27 -9.75
C LEU A 8 4.32 22.28 -10.87
N ASN A 9 4.14 23.58 -10.64
CA ASN A 9 4.22 24.58 -11.72
C ASN A 9 3.36 24.20 -12.94
N GLY A 10 2.19 23.62 -12.69
CA GLY A 10 1.34 22.98 -13.69
C GLY A 10 0.95 23.91 -14.85
N GLU A 11 0.66 25.17 -14.58
CA GLU A 11 0.33 26.16 -15.62
C GLU A 11 1.51 26.42 -16.56
N LYS A 12 2.71 26.61 -16.00
CA LYS A 12 3.94 26.81 -16.77
C LYS A 12 4.26 25.60 -17.62
N ARG A 13 4.23 24.41 -17.01
CA ARG A 13 4.48 23.14 -17.76
C ARG A 13 3.45 22.89 -18.85
N ARG A 14 2.20 23.24 -18.61
CA ARG A 14 1.13 23.10 -19.61
C ARG A 14 1.34 24.04 -20.79
N ALA A 15 1.74 25.28 -20.53
CA ALA A 15 2.07 26.24 -21.56
C ALA A 15 3.31 25.79 -22.39
N GLU A 16 4.34 25.27 -21.73
CA GLU A 16 5.50 24.68 -22.40
C GLU A 16 5.11 23.50 -23.28
N CYS A 17 4.14 22.69 -22.86
CA CYS A 17 3.64 21.56 -23.66
C CYS A 17 2.83 21.98 -24.88
N GLN A 18 2.24 23.18 -24.90
CA GLN A 18 1.49 23.69 -26.06
C GLN A 18 2.38 24.16 -27.22
N ASN A 19 3.58 24.64 -26.90
CA ASN A 19 4.48 25.27 -27.87
C ASN A 19 5.62 24.36 -28.34
N GLN A 20 5.46 23.05 -28.27
CA GLN A 20 6.49 22.08 -28.65
C GLN A 20 6.61 21.94 -30.17
N GLN A 21 7.84 21.89 -30.65
CA GLN A 21 8.17 21.58 -32.05
C GLN A 21 8.86 20.20 -32.14
N GLY A 22 8.79 19.58 -33.31
CA GLY A 22 9.39 18.27 -33.55
C GLY A 22 8.38 17.11 -33.45
N ASN A 23 8.88 15.88 -33.50
CA ASN A 23 8.06 14.67 -33.54
C ASN A 23 7.66 14.17 -32.15
N LEU A 24 8.41 14.56 -31.11
CA LEU A 24 8.10 14.20 -29.72
C LEU A 24 7.16 15.24 -29.12
N ARG A 25 6.12 14.77 -28.47
CA ARG A 25 5.15 15.61 -27.74
C ARG A 25 5.10 15.16 -26.29
N ARG A 26 5.10 16.14 -25.40
CA ARG A 26 4.89 15.93 -23.95
C ARG A 26 3.60 16.57 -23.54
N GLY A 27 2.87 15.93 -22.64
CA GLY A 27 1.65 16.44 -22.08
C GLY A 27 1.69 16.41 -20.54
N VAL A 28 0.93 17.26 -19.91
CA VAL A 28 0.72 17.27 -18.47
C VAL A 28 -0.76 17.18 -18.19
N GLY A 29 -1.14 16.20 -17.42
CA GLY A 29 -2.51 15.99 -16.95
C GLY A 29 -2.55 15.84 -15.43
N VAL A 30 -3.70 16.17 -14.84
CA VAL A 30 -4.00 15.92 -13.43
C VAL A 30 -5.32 15.19 -13.36
N ALA A 31 -5.31 14.05 -12.69
CA ALA A 31 -6.51 13.32 -12.35
C ALA A 31 -6.71 13.35 -10.83
N CYS A 32 -7.96 13.40 -10.42
CA CYS A 32 -8.34 13.24 -9.03
C CYS A 32 -9.20 11.99 -8.91
N PHE A 33 -8.93 11.21 -7.89
CA PHE A 33 -9.77 10.06 -7.56
C PHE A 33 -10.09 10.08 -6.07
N SER A 34 -11.15 9.41 -5.72
CA SER A 34 -11.55 9.16 -4.34
C SER A 34 -11.76 7.67 -4.17
N TYR A 35 -11.25 7.12 -3.09
CA TYR A 35 -11.39 5.73 -2.74
C TYR A 35 -11.78 5.61 -1.26
N THR A 36 -12.72 4.72 -0.98
CA THR A 36 -13.19 4.49 0.39
C THR A 36 -12.32 3.43 1.03
N SER A 37 -11.71 3.78 2.15
CA SER A 37 -11.04 2.86 3.05
C SER A 37 -11.71 2.91 4.40
N ASN A 38 -11.61 1.83 5.18
CA ASN A 38 -12.23 1.71 6.49
C ASN A 38 -13.75 1.97 6.43
N THR A 39 -14.48 1.02 5.91
CA THR A 39 -15.94 1.12 5.63
C THR A 39 -16.81 1.03 6.89
N TRP A 40 -16.28 1.48 8.02
CA TRP A 40 -17.11 1.64 9.22
C TRP A 40 -18.25 2.65 8.94
N PRO A 41 -19.51 2.40 9.35
CA PRO A 41 -20.00 1.37 10.27
C PRO A 41 -20.53 0.10 9.60
N VAL A 42 -20.25 -0.14 8.33
CA VAL A 42 -20.82 -1.26 7.57
C VAL A 42 -20.34 -2.62 8.11
N GLY A 43 -19.20 -2.64 8.84
CA GLY A 43 -18.72 -3.82 9.55
C GLY A 43 -18.27 -4.97 8.66
N VAL A 44 -17.96 -4.68 7.41
CA VAL A 44 -17.50 -5.69 6.43
C VAL A 44 -16.00 -5.86 6.40
N GLU A 45 -15.25 -4.96 7.04
CA GLU A 45 -13.80 -5.03 7.10
C GLU A 45 -13.35 -5.77 8.36
N ILE A 46 -12.90 -6.99 8.18
CA ILE A 46 -12.32 -7.82 9.22
C ILE A 46 -10.93 -8.21 8.77
N ALA A 47 -9.95 -8.06 9.63
CA ALA A 47 -8.58 -8.47 9.38
C ALA A 47 -8.02 -9.19 10.60
N GLY A 48 -7.17 -10.18 10.34
CA GLY A 48 -6.44 -10.91 11.35
C GLY A 48 -4.95 -10.97 11.00
N ALA A 49 -4.14 -10.98 12.03
CA ALA A 49 -2.72 -11.27 11.90
C ALA A 49 -2.28 -12.28 12.95
N ARG A 50 -1.39 -13.17 12.57
CA ARG A 50 -0.77 -14.16 13.44
C ARG A 50 0.72 -14.01 13.36
N LEU A 51 1.36 -13.82 14.49
CA LEU A 51 2.79 -13.71 14.61
C LEU A 51 3.33 -14.98 15.29
N LEU A 52 4.30 -15.60 14.65
CA LEU A 52 4.98 -16.80 15.13
C LEU A 52 6.45 -16.48 15.32
N MET A 53 6.92 -16.55 16.55
CA MET A 53 8.34 -16.42 16.84
C MET A 53 9.05 -17.76 16.63
N ASN A 54 10.10 -17.73 15.84
CA ASN A 54 10.96 -18.88 15.60
C ASN A 54 12.06 -18.97 16.66
N GLN A 55 12.67 -20.15 16.78
CA GLN A 55 13.74 -20.39 17.77
C GLN A 55 15.02 -19.58 17.51
N ASP A 56 15.22 -19.12 16.28
CA ASP A 56 16.35 -18.27 15.87
C ASP A 56 16.11 -16.78 16.16
N GLY A 57 14.96 -16.42 16.76
CA GLY A 57 14.60 -15.05 17.08
C GLY A 57 14.01 -14.27 15.91
N THR A 58 13.66 -14.93 14.81
CA THR A 58 12.89 -14.33 13.72
C THR A 58 11.39 -14.44 13.98
N ILE A 59 10.59 -13.60 13.35
CA ILE A 59 9.11 -13.64 13.40
C ILE A 59 8.56 -13.87 12.01
N ASN A 60 7.65 -14.83 11.91
CA ASN A 60 6.78 -15.01 10.75
C ASN A 60 5.46 -14.31 10.99
N VAL A 61 5.06 -13.44 10.07
CA VAL A 61 3.77 -12.76 10.07
C VAL A 61 2.88 -13.41 9.03
N GLN A 62 1.74 -13.92 9.48
CA GLN A 62 0.70 -14.48 8.64
C GLN A 62 -0.51 -13.55 8.68
N SER A 63 -0.99 -13.12 7.53
CA SER A 63 -2.16 -12.26 7.39
C SER A 63 -3.01 -12.73 6.21
N GLY A 64 -4.31 -12.49 6.29
CA GLY A 64 -5.20 -12.68 5.16
C GLY A 64 -5.16 -11.56 4.12
N ALA A 65 -4.49 -10.44 4.45
CA ALA A 65 -4.33 -9.33 3.53
C ALA A 65 -3.36 -9.68 2.39
N THR A 66 -3.69 -9.24 1.19
CA THR A 66 -2.98 -9.60 -0.04
C THR A 66 -2.08 -8.46 -0.51
N GLU A 67 -0.84 -8.78 -0.89
CA GLU A 67 0.04 -7.84 -1.60
C GLU A 67 -0.40 -7.75 -3.08
N ILE A 68 -0.78 -6.56 -3.51
CA ILE A 68 -1.22 -6.27 -4.88
C ILE A 68 -0.42 -5.13 -5.52
N GLY A 69 0.76 -4.82 -4.97
CA GLY A 69 1.61 -3.71 -5.39
C GLY A 69 1.47 -2.45 -4.54
N GLN A 70 0.67 -2.48 -3.47
CA GLN A 70 0.51 -1.35 -2.54
C GLN A 70 1.57 -1.32 -1.44
N GLY A 71 2.43 -2.34 -1.34
CA GLY A 71 3.49 -2.42 -0.34
C GLY A 71 3.06 -2.99 1.00
N ALA A 72 2.03 -3.86 1.04
CA ALA A 72 1.53 -4.46 2.26
C ALA A 72 2.61 -5.22 3.04
N ASP A 73 3.40 -6.04 2.35
CA ASP A 73 4.45 -6.83 2.98
C ASP A 73 5.49 -5.95 3.70
N THR A 74 5.88 -4.84 3.09
CA THR A 74 6.78 -3.86 3.70
C THR A 74 6.15 -3.20 4.93
N VAL A 75 4.90 -2.77 4.81
CA VAL A 75 4.19 -2.11 5.92
C VAL A 75 3.98 -3.08 7.09
N PHE A 76 3.63 -4.34 6.83
CA PHE A 76 3.47 -5.35 7.88
C PHE A 76 4.79 -5.71 8.55
N THR A 77 5.88 -5.75 7.80
CA THR A 77 7.23 -5.89 8.37
C THR A 77 7.53 -4.77 9.36
N GLN A 78 7.31 -3.52 8.96
CA GLN A 78 7.53 -2.34 9.80
C GLN A 78 6.63 -2.35 11.05
N MET A 79 5.34 -2.64 10.88
CA MET A 79 4.41 -2.72 12.00
C MET A 79 4.79 -3.81 13.01
N ALA A 80 5.17 -4.99 12.53
CA ALA A 80 5.57 -6.09 13.39
C ALA A 80 6.88 -5.78 14.12
N ALA A 81 7.85 -5.20 13.43
CA ALA A 81 9.12 -4.76 14.02
C ALA A 81 8.90 -3.72 15.13
N GLU A 82 8.10 -2.69 14.85
CA GLU A 82 7.79 -1.62 15.82
C GLU A 82 7.10 -2.16 17.08
N VAL A 83 6.11 -3.03 16.91
CA VAL A 83 5.34 -3.57 18.04
C VAL A 83 6.14 -4.57 18.88
N THR A 84 6.97 -5.40 18.23
CA THR A 84 7.73 -6.45 18.91
C THR A 84 9.09 -5.99 19.41
N GLY A 85 9.61 -4.87 18.93
CA GLY A 85 10.92 -4.35 19.26
C GLY A 85 12.09 -5.10 18.60
N ILE A 86 11.83 -5.94 17.60
CA ILE A 86 12.86 -6.57 16.80
C ILE A 86 13.11 -5.80 15.50
N THR A 87 14.28 -6.05 14.88
CA THR A 87 14.66 -5.36 13.65
C THR A 87 13.91 -5.93 12.44
N GLU A 88 13.64 -5.09 11.44
CA GLU A 88 12.87 -5.46 10.23
C GLU A 88 13.47 -6.66 9.48
N ASP A 89 14.79 -6.80 9.48
CA ASP A 89 15.52 -7.93 8.86
C ASP A 89 15.21 -9.30 9.47
N LYS A 90 14.60 -9.31 10.66
CA LYS A 90 14.16 -10.52 11.36
C LYS A 90 12.67 -10.80 11.24
N VAL A 91 11.95 -9.99 10.50
CA VAL A 91 10.52 -10.17 10.26
C VAL A 91 10.29 -10.71 8.85
N ASN A 92 9.64 -11.86 8.77
CA ASN A 92 9.25 -12.49 7.51
C ASN A 92 7.75 -12.41 7.33
N VAL A 93 7.27 -11.65 6.37
CA VAL A 93 5.86 -11.65 6.00
C VAL A 93 5.60 -12.79 5.02
N LEU A 94 4.68 -13.67 5.38
CA LEU A 94 4.29 -14.79 4.53
C LEU A 94 3.12 -14.34 3.65
N SER A 95 3.45 -13.77 2.50
CA SER A 95 2.48 -13.27 1.52
C SER A 95 1.76 -14.38 0.72
N THR A 96 2.22 -15.62 0.87
CA THR A 96 1.53 -16.77 0.29
C THR A 96 0.27 -17.07 1.11
N GLN A 97 -0.88 -16.88 0.51
CA GLN A 97 -2.16 -17.16 1.15
C GLN A 97 -2.37 -18.68 1.25
N ASP A 98 -2.44 -19.16 2.47
CA ASP A 98 -2.74 -20.55 2.79
C ASP A 98 -3.96 -20.56 3.72
N THR A 99 -5.07 -21.06 3.22
CA THR A 99 -6.35 -21.06 3.95
C THR A 99 -6.34 -21.91 5.22
N ASP A 100 -5.37 -22.80 5.38
CA ASP A 100 -5.24 -23.62 6.58
C ASP A 100 -4.56 -22.87 7.74
N VAL A 101 -3.73 -21.87 7.43
CA VAL A 101 -2.90 -21.18 8.44
C VAL A 101 -3.08 -19.68 8.47
N SER A 102 -3.47 -19.06 7.37
CA SER A 102 -3.69 -17.62 7.31
C SER A 102 -4.97 -17.22 8.05
N PRO A 103 -4.92 -16.19 8.90
CA PRO A 103 -6.13 -15.67 9.51
C PRO A 103 -7.13 -15.17 8.46
N PHE A 104 -8.41 -15.21 8.80
CA PHE A 104 -9.46 -14.68 7.94
C PHE A 104 -9.27 -13.17 7.71
N ASP A 105 -9.50 -12.76 6.48
CA ASP A 105 -9.63 -11.38 6.06
C ASP A 105 -10.79 -11.25 5.06
N THR A 106 -11.37 -10.08 4.94
CA THR A 106 -12.44 -9.82 3.96
C THR A 106 -11.96 -9.82 2.50
N GLY A 107 -10.70 -10.14 2.27
CA GLY A 107 -10.10 -10.21 0.94
C GLY A 107 -9.76 -8.82 0.39
N ALA A 108 -9.76 -8.69 -0.93
CA ALA A 108 -9.31 -7.48 -1.64
C ALA A 108 -10.26 -6.28 -1.47
N TYR A 109 -10.75 -6.04 -0.28
CA TYR A 109 -11.58 -4.90 0.06
C TYR A 109 -10.73 -3.77 0.62
N ALA A 110 -10.96 -2.54 0.17
CA ALA A 110 -10.20 -1.35 0.60
C ALA A 110 -8.66 -1.46 0.39
N SER A 111 -8.23 -2.08 -0.69
CA SER A 111 -6.82 -2.22 -1.09
C SER A 111 -5.97 -3.13 -0.19
N ARG A 112 -6.52 -4.19 0.29
CA ARG A 112 -5.78 -5.27 0.98
C ARG A 112 -6.02 -6.62 0.32
#